data_5ec192bf854e5cf23f42b0808e480650
#
_entry.id   5ec192bf854e5cf23f42b0808e480650
#
_cell.length_a   1.000
_cell.length_b   1.000
_cell.length_c   1.000
_cell.angle_alpha   90.00
_cell.angle_beta   90.00
_cell.angle_gamma   90.00
#
_symmetry.space_group_name_H-M   'P 1'
#
loop_
_entity.id
_entity.type
_entity.pdbx_description
1 polymer ?
#
loop_
_entity_poly.entity_id
_entity_poly.type
_entity_poly.pdbx_seq_one_letter_code
_entity_poly.pdbx_strand_id
1 'polypeptide(L)'
;ARLAAAFAVHRQDDDAEALHQAALLTQFGGLLLWSEAPDEAQAIAIRLAQGPGLHPVDVQRAVLGVELAVIEHQLLKDWGLPTSLRERLHAAGTMAPGSESVALAVRIARHSQAGWEHPALVDDFAQLGHLLHLPAYGAQALVREVEA
;
A
#
# COMPACT_ATOMS: atom_id res chain seq x y z
N ALA A 1 -3.05 7.22 -1.81
CA ALA A 1 -4.15 7.22 -2.78
C ALA A 1 -3.91 8.22 -3.91
N ARG A 2 -3.68 9.52 -3.62
CA ARG A 2 -3.39 10.56 -4.64
C ARG A 2 -2.27 10.17 -5.59
N LEU A 3 -1.16 9.64 -5.07
CA LEU A 3 -0.03 9.15 -5.88
C LEU A 3 -0.45 8.03 -6.84
N ALA A 4 -1.22 7.04 -6.37
CA ALA A 4 -1.67 5.95 -7.23
C ALA A 4 -2.54 6.46 -8.39
N ALA A 5 -3.43 7.41 -8.12
CA ALA A 5 -4.24 8.06 -9.16
C ALA A 5 -3.37 8.86 -10.15
N ALA A 6 -2.37 9.60 -9.65
CA ALA A 6 -1.46 10.36 -10.51
C ALA A 6 -0.63 9.43 -11.43
N PHE A 7 -0.17 8.29 -10.90
CA PHE A 7 0.55 7.29 -11.72
C PHE A 7 -0.35 6.70 -12.81
N ALA A 8 -1.61 6.39 -12.46
CA ALA A 8 -2.58 5.88 -13.40
C ALA A 8 -2.91 6.90 -14.51
N VAL A 9 -3.12 8.15 -14.15
CA VAL A 9 -3.36 9.25 -15.11
C VAL A 9 -2.16 9.42 -16.04
N HIS A 10 -0.93 9.41 -15.50
CA HIS A 10 0.29 9.53 -16.31
C HIS A 10 0.44 8.37 -17.31
N ARG A 11 0.06 7.15 -16.92
CA ARG A 11 0.06 5.97 -17.79
C ARG A 11 -1.12 5.91 -18.74
N GLN A 12 -2.09 6.82 -18.61
CA GLN A 12 -3.36 6.78 -19.35
C GLN A 12 -4.16 5.50 -19.08
N ASP A 13 -4.09 4.99 -17.83
CA ASP A 13 -4.89 3.85 -17.41
C ASP A 13 -6.37 4.25 -17.33
N ASP A 14 -7.26 3.48 -17.94
CA ASP A 14 -8.72 3.75 -17.93
C ASP A 14 -9.34 3.64 -16.52
N ASP A 15 -8.64 3.01 -15.60
CA ASP A 15 -9.09 2.65 -14.25
C ASP A 15 -8.49 3.51 -13.12
N ALA A 16 -8.07 4.76 -13.39
CA ALA A 16 -7.40 5.62 -12.40
C ALA A 16 -8.21 5.77 -11.10
N GLU A 17 -9.54 5.88 -11.19
CA GLU A 17 -10.44 5.95 -10.03
C GLU A 17 -10.43 4.65 -9.21
N ALA A 18 -10.46 3.49 -9.85
CA ALA A 18 -10.39 2.20 -9.17
C ALA A 18 -9.02 1.99 -8.48
N LEU A 19 -7.94 2.47 -9.07
CA LEU A 19 -6.60 2.45 -8.45
C LEU A 19 -6.51 3.40 -7.26
N HIS A 20 -7.15 4.57 -7.33
CA HIS A 20 -7.29 5.49 -6.20
C HIS A 20 -8.02 4.82 -5.03
N GLN A 21 -9.17 4.20 -5.28
CA GLN A 21 -9.97 3.49 -4.29
C GLN A 21 -9.20 2.31 -3.68
N ALA A 22 -8.52 1.52 -4.51
CA ALA A 22 -7.67 0.43 -4.02
C ALA A 22 -6.56 0.94 -3.09
N ALA A 23 -5.90 2.04 -3.45
CA ALA A 23 -4.85 2.63 -2.62
C ALA A 23 -5.39 3.20 -1.30
N LEU A 24 -6.60 3.75 -1.27
CA LEU A 24 -7.27 4.18 -0.03
C LEU A 24 -7.51 2.99 0.91
N LEU A 25 -7.95 1.87 0.36
CA LEU A 25 -8.33 0.70 1.14
C LEU A 25 -7.15 -0.21 1.53
N THR A 26 -5.94 0.02 0.97
CA THR A 26 -4.76 -0.82 1.24
C THR A 26 -4.37 -0.88 2.73
N GLN A 27 -4.65 0.17 3.51
CA GLN A 27 -4.34 0.24 4.94
C GLN A 27 -5.58 0.08 5.84
N PHE A 28 -6.71 -0.18 5.25
CA PHE A 28 -8.00 -0.23 5.91
C PHE A 28 -8.06 -1.25 7.04
N GLY A 29 -7.58 -2.48 6.83
CA GLY A 29 -7.58 -3.49 7.88
C GLY A 29 -6.70 -3.13 9.07
N GLY A 30 -5.56 -2.47 8.83
CA GLY A 30 -4.73 -1.94 9.91
C GLY A 30 -5.45 -0.86 10.70
N LEU A 31 -6.18 0.04 10.04
CA LEU A 31 -6.96 1.08 10.70
C LEU A 31 -8.10 0.48 11.53
N LEU A 32 -8.81 -0.51 10.98
CA LEU A 32 -9.86 -1.23 11.71
C LEU A 32 -9.30 -1.97 12.92
N LEU A 33 -8.16 -2.65 12.77
CA LEU A 33 -7.55 -3.36 13.87
C LEU A 33 -7.22 -2.41 15.03
N TRP A 34 -6.68 -1.22 14.73
CA TRP A 34 -6.41 -0.21 15.76
C TRP A 34 -7.67 0.36 16.41
N SER A 35 -8.81 0.43 15.69
CA SER A 35 -10.06 0.96 16.25
C SER A 35 -10.85 -0.08 17.05
N GLU A 36 -10.87 -1.33 16.58
CA GLU A 36 -11.74 -2.38 17.13
C GLU A 36 -11.02 -3.35 18.07
N ALA A 37 -9.71 -3.53 17.89
CA ALA A 37 -8.86 -4.43 18.69
C ALA A 37 -7.49 -3.78 18.98
N PRO A 38 -7.46 -2.66 19.72
CA PRO A 38 -6.22 -1.90 19.96
C PRO A 38 -5.16 -2.69 20.72
N ASP A 39 -5.54 -3.60 21.61
CA ASP A 39 -4.60 -4.41 22.37
C ASP A 39 -3.85 -5.39 21.48
N GLU A 40 -4.53 -6.03 20.54
CA GLU A 40 -3.94 -6.91 19.52
C GLU A 40 -3.06 -6.13 18.55
N ALA A 41 -3.52 -4.95 18.10
CA ALA A 41 -2.74 -4.06 17.25
C ALA A 41 -1.44 -3.64 17.93
N GLN A 42 -1.50 -3.28 19.21
CA GLN A 42 -0.34 -2.92 20.01
C GLN A 42 0.60 -4.11 20.22
N ALA A 43 0.06 -5.30 20.49
CA ALA A 43 0.85 -6.52 20.65
C ALA A 43 1.63 -6.85 19.38
N ILE A 44 1.02 -6.68 18.18
CA ILE A 44 1.69 -6.85 16.88
C ILE A 44 2.81 -5.80 16.73
N ALA A 45 2.51 -4.54 16.98
CA ALA A 45 3.48 -3.45 16.83
C ALA A 45 4.70 -3.65 17.75
N ILE A 46 4.50 -4.01 19.01
CA ILE A 46 5.58 -4.28 19.98
C ILE A 46 6.45 -5.44 19.50
N ARG A 47 5.85 -6.56 19.08
CA ARG A 47 6.61 -7.73 18.60
C ARG A 47 7.45 -7.41 17.36
N LEU A 48 6.90 -6.66 16.41
CA LEU A 48 7.63 -6.23 15.22
C LEU A 48 8.80 -5.29 15.57
N ALA A 49 8.63 -4.40 16.53
CA ALA A 49 9.69 -3.51 16.99
C ALA A 49 10.83 -4.26 17.73
N GLN A 50 10.54 -5.36 18.41
CA GLN A 50 11.51 -6.16 19.15
C GLN A 50 12.32 -7.13 18.28
N GLY A 51 11.84 -7.47 17.10
CA GLY A 51 12.47 -8.44 16.22
C GLY A 51 12.60 -7.95 14.78
N PRO A 52 13.68 -7.23 14.42
CA PRO A 52 13.84 -6.66 13.08
C PRO A 52 13.88 -7.69 11.94
N GLY A 53 13.94 -8.99 12.24
CA GLY A 53 13.87 -10.10 11.28
C GLY A 53 12.51 -10.81 11.24
N LEU A 54 11.53 -10.39 12.06
CA LEU A 54 10.22 -11.05 12.07
C LEU A 54 9.39 -10.64 10.86
N HIS A 55 8.80 -11.65 10.21
CA HIS A 55 7.88 -11.39 9.11
C HIS A 55 6.52 -10.92 9.66
N PRO A 56 5.95 -9.80 9.19
CA PRO A 56 4.68 -9.26 9.71
C PRO A 56 3.53 -10.26 9.73
N VAL A 57 3.43 -11.10 8.70
CA VAL A 57 2.38 -12.13 8.58
C VAL A 57 2.46 -13.17 9.71
N ASP A 58 3.67 -13.59 10.09
CA ASP A 58 3.85 -14.58 11.17
C ASP A 58 3.48 -13.99 12.52
N VAL A 59 3.81 -12.70 12.74
CA VAL A 59 3.41 -11.98 13.95
C VAL A 59 1.89 -11.81 14.02
N GLN A 60 1.24 -11.48 12.92
CA GLN A 60 -0.22 -11.39 12.83
C GLN A 60 -0.88 -12.72 13.16
N ARG A 61 -0.42 -13.82 12.55
CA ARG A 61 -0.93 -15.18 12.87
C ARG A 61 -0.74 -15.54 14.33
N ALA A 62 0.39 -15.18 14.92
CA ALA A 62 0.67 -15.49 16.32
C ALA A 62 -0.20 -14.70 17.30
N VAL A 63 -0.69 -13.53 16.94
CA VAL A 63 -1.54 -12.67 17.79
C VAL A 63 -3.02 -12.86 17.49
N LEU A 64 -3.40 -12.85 16.21
CA LEU A 64 -4.80 -12.89 15.77
C LEU A 64 -5.29 -14.33 15.47
N GLY A 65 -4.39 -15.30 15.38
CA GLY A 65 -4.71 -16.65 14.90
C GLY A 65 -4.87 -16.76 13.39
N VAL A 66 -4.86 -15.62 12.66
CA VAL A 66 -5.07 -15.53 11.22
C VAL A 66 -4.31 -14.31 10.67
N GLU A 67 -4.06 -14.27 9.36
CA GLU A 67 -3.51 -13.09 8.71
C GLU A 67 -4.57 -11.99 8.61
N LEU A 68 -4.15 -10.74 8.80
CA LEU A 68 -5.03 -9.59 8.68
C LEU A 68 -5.68 -9.50 7.29
N ALA A 69 -4.94 -9.85 6.24
CA ALA A 69 -5.44 -9.88 4.87
C ALA A 69 -6.65 -10.83 4.66
N VAL A 70 -6.73 -11.93 5.42
CA VAL A 70 -7.88 -12.85 5.38
C VAL A 70 -9.12 -12.20 5.99
N ILE A 71 -8.94 -11.50 7.12
CA ILE A 71 -10.01 -10.74 7.76
C ILE A 71 -10.50 -9.62 6.82
N GLU A 72 -9.58 -8.85 6.26
CA GLU A 72 -9.88 -7.79 5.29
C GLU A 72 -10.70 -8.32 4.11
N HIS A 73 -10.25 -9.42 3.51
CA HIS A 73 -10.96 -10.02 2.37
C HIS A 73 -12.40 -10.39 2.72
N GLN A 74 -12.60 -11.01 3.88
CA GLN A 74 -13.93 -11.41 4.32
C GLN A 74 -14.82 -10.20 4.57
N LEU A 75 -14.29 -9.16 5.25
CA LEU A 75 -15.05 -7.92 5.50
C LEU A 75 -15.46 -7.21 4.22
N LEU A 76 -14.53 -7.08 3.26
CA LEU A 76 -14.82 -6.45 1.97
C LEU A 76 -15.87 -7.22 1.16
N LYS A 77 -15.92 -8.56 1.32
CA LYS A 77 -16.94 -9.41 0.72
C LYS A 77 -18.28 -9.21 1.41
N ASP A 78 -18.30 -9.22 2.74
CA ASP A 78 -19.53 -9.08 3.54
C ASP A 78 -20.16 -7.69 3.37
N TRP A 79 -19.36 -6.68 3.13
CA TRP A 79 -19.81 -5.32 2.81
C TRP A 79 -20.23 -5.13 1.35
N GLY A 80 -20.16 -6.17 0.53
CA GLY A 80 -20.63 -6.15 -0.84
C GLY A 80 -19.77 -5.32 -1.79
N LEU A 81 -18.49 -5.11 -1.49
CA LEU A 81 -17.60 -4.41 -2.41
C LEU A 81 -17.46 -5.15 -3.74
N PRO A 82 -17.40 -4.43 -4.88
CA PRO A 82 -17.24 -5.04 -6.19
C PRO A 82 -16.07 -6.01 -6.26
N THR A 83 -16.24 -7.14 -6.94
CA THR A 83 -15.20 -8.17 -7.08
C THR A 83 -13.92 -7.61 -7.68
N SER A 84 -14.03 -6.74 -8.69
CA SER A 84 -12.89 -6.08 -9.33
C SER A 84 -12.05 -5.25 -8.33
N LEU A 85 -12.69 -4.54 -7.41
CA LEU A 85 -11.99 -3.78 -6.37
C LEU A 85 -11.32 -4.70 -5.36
N ARG A 86 -12.00 -5.76 -4.92
CA ARG A 86 -11.44 -6.76 -4.00
C ARG A 86 -10.22 -7.48 -4.59
N GLU A 87 -10.28 -7.83 -5.88
CA GLU A 87 -9.16 -8.45 -6.60
C GLU A 87 -7.95 -7.50 -6.67
N ARG A 88 -8.16 -6.21 -6.92
CA ARG A 88 -7.09 -5.20 -6.95
C ARG A 88 -6.42 -5.02 -5.59
N LEU A 89 -7.19 -5.06 -4.50
CA LEU A 89 -6.67 -5.01 -3.13
C LEU A 89 -5.82 -6.24 -2.79
N HIS A 90 -6.26 -7.41 -3.23
CA HIS A 90 -5.50 -8.67 -3.06
C HIS A 90 -4.26 -8.72 -3.97
N ALA A 91 -4.35 -8.12 -5.13
CA ALA A 91 -3.25 -8.04 -6.08
C ALA A 91 -2.16 -7.04 -5.68
N ALA A 92 -2.34 -6.25 -4.63
CA ALA A 92 -1.28 -5.39 -4.08
C ALA A 92 -0.12 -6.26 -3.58
N GLY A 93 0.79 -6.62 -4.48
CA GLY A 93 1.90 -7.56 -4.27
C GLY A 93 1.97 -8.68 -5.32
N THR A 94 1.02 -8.73 -6.26
CA THR A 94 1.05 -9.62 -7.44
C THR A 94 1.36 -8.83 -8.71
N MET A 95 1.68 -9.54 -9.80
CA MET A 95 1.98 -8.95 -11.12
C MET A 95 0.72 -8.49 -11.90
N ALA A 96 -0.40 -8.21 -11.21
CA ALA A 96 -1.62 -7.76 -11.86
C ALA A 96 -1.48 -6.31 -12.37
N PRO A 97 -2.05 -5.95 -13.54
CA PRO A 97 -2.04 -4.58 -14.05
C PRO A 97 -2.56 -3.57 -13.01
N GLY A 98 -1.82 -2.51 -12.76
CA GLY A 98 -2.17 -1.48 -11.78
C GLY A 98 -1.81 -1.78 -10.32
N SER A 99 -1.58 -3.03 -9.93
CA SER A 99 -1.18 -3.39 -8.56
C SER A 99 0.18 -2.82 -8.18
N GLU A 100 1.10 -2.78 -9.15
CA GLU A 100 2.43 -2.21 -8.97
C GLU A 100 2.36 -0.71 -8.68
N SER A 101 1.48 0.03 -9.38
CA SER A 101 1.23 1.46 -9.14
C SER A 101 0.75 1.71 -7.71
N VAL A 102 -0.18 0.89 -7.21
CA VAL A 102 -0.70 1.00 -5.83
C VAL A 102 0.39 0.66 -4.82
N ALA A 103 1.08 -0.47 -4.99
CA ALA A 103 2.14 -0.90 -4.08
C ALA A 103 3.27 0.14 -3.99
N LEU A 104 3.69 0.68 -5.13
CA LEU A 104 4.75 1.69 -5.21
C LEU A 104 4.30 3.02 -4.58
N ALA A 105 3.07 3.47 -4.84
CA ALA A 105 2.49 4.65 -4.22
C ALA A 105 2.43 4.55 -2.68
N VAL A 106 2.03 3.40 -2.15
CA VAL A 106 1.98 3.15 -0.70
C VAL A 106 3.40 3.14 -0.11
N ARG A 107 4.36 2.52 -0.80
CA ARG A 107 5.75 2.43 -0.35
C ARG A 107 6.43 3.80 -0.33
N ILE A 108 6.28 4.59 -1.40
CA ILE A 108 6.78 5.97 -1.46
C ILE A 108 6.16 6.82 -0.35
N ALA A 109 4.84 6.76 -0.16
CA ALA A 109 4.16 7.50 0.90
C ALA A 109 4.66 7.12 2.29
N ARG A 110 5.00 5.85 2.53
CA ARG A 110 5.56 5.38 3.81
C ARG A 110 6.98 5.90 4.02
N HIS A 111 7.84 5.79 3.01
CA HIS A 111 9.23 6.21 3.12
C HIS A 111 9.36 7.73 3.22
N SER A 112 8.50 8.50 2.53
CA SER A 112 8.49 9.97 2.61
C SER A 112 8.05 10.52 3.96
N GLN A 113 7.29 9.75 4.76
CA GLN A 113 6.96 10.13 6.15
C GLN A 113 8.19 10.22 7.05
N ALA A 114 9.23 9.45 6.76
CA ALA A 114 10.51 9.50 7.47
C ALA A 114 11.44 10.64 6.95
N GLY A 115 10.98 11.40 5.98
CA GLY A 115 11.70 12.49 5.32
C GLY A 115 12.08 12.15 3.88
N TRP A 116 12.18 13.21 3.07
CA TRP A 116 12.52 13.08 1.63
C TRP A 116 13.94 12.59 1.36
N GLU A 117 14.80 12.57 2.37
CA GLU A 117 16.18 12.06 2.30
C GLU A 117 16.27 10.56 2.69
N HIS A 118 15.13 9.88 2.85
CA HIS A 118 15.15 8.47 3.22
C HIS A 118 15.80 7.62 2.11
N PRO A 119 16.81 6.79 2.43
CA PRO A 119 17.61 6.07 1.42
C PRO A 119 16.78 5.21 0.45
N ALA A 120 15.71 4.58 0.94
CA ALA A 120 14.85 3.72 0.13
C ALA A 120 14.08 4.49 -0.96
N LEU A 121 13.93 5.82 -0.85
CA LEU A 121 13.28 6.63 -1.88
C LEU A 121 14.06 6.66 -3.19
N VAL A 122 15.38 6.46 -3.16
CA VAL A 122 16.20 6.39 -4.38
C VAL A 122 15.77 5.22 -5.25
N ASP A 123 15.62 4.04 -4.65
CA ASP A 123 15.17 2.83 -5.34
C ASP A 123 13.71 2.94 -5.77
N ASP A 124 12.87 3.55 -4.92
CA ASP A 124 11.46 3.77 -5.23
C ASP A 124 11.28 4.68 -6.45
N PHE A 125 12.03 5.78 -6.54
CA PHE A 125 11.98 6.69 -7.69
C PHE A 125 12.56 6.05 -8.94
N ALA A 126 13.58 5.19 -8.83
CA ALA A 126 14.08 4.42 -9.95
C ALA A 126 13.02 3.45 -10.49
N GLN A 127 12.35 2.71 -9.61
CA GLN A 127 11.24 1.82 -9.99
C GLN A 127 10.06 2.59 -10.57
N LEU A 128 9.69 3.73 -9.98
CA LEU A 128 8.65 4.59 -10.51
C LEU A 128 9.01 5.13 -11.90
N GLY A 129 10.27 5.51 -12.10
CA GLY A 129 10.79 5.92 -13.41
C GLY A 129 10.61 4.82 -14.47
N HIS A 130 10.92 3.57 -14.13
CA HIS A 130 10.68 2.42 -15.02
C HIS A 130 9.18 2.23 -15.30
N LEU A 131 8.34 2.28 -14.27
CA LEU A 131 6.90 2.11 -14.40
C LEU A 131 6.24 3.17 -15.29
N LEU A 132 6.69 4.43 -15.16
CA LEU A 132 6.11 5.58 -15.86
C LEU A 132 6.88 5.98 -17.15
N HIS A 133 7.95 5.27 -17.48
CA HIS A 133 8.86 5.63 -18.57
C HIS A 133 9.48 7.04 -18.41
N LEU A 134 9.79 7.42 -17.18
CA LEU A 134 10.41 8.68 -16.80
C LEU A 134 11.83 8.46 -16.26
N PRO A 135 12.72 9.45 -16.41
CA PRO A 135 13.95 9.44 -15.63
C PRO A 135 13.64 9.60 -14.12
N ALA A 136 14.51 9.07 -13.25
CA ALA A 136 14.27 9.08 -11.80
C ALA A 136 13.97 10.48 -11.22
N TYR A 137 14.64 11.53 -11.73
CA TYR A 137 14.37 12.90 -11.33
C TYR A 137 12.95 13.37 -11.74
N GLY A 138 12.44 12.93 -12.91
CA GLY A 138 11.09 13.21 -13.36
C GLY A 138 10.04 12.50 -12.49
N ALA A 139 10.30 11.25 -12.11
CA ALA A 139 9.49 10.51 -11.17
C ALA A 139 9.43 11.19 -9.80
N GLN A 140 10.57 11.66 -9.29
CA GLN A 140 10.64 12.41 -8.04
C GLN A 140 9.88 13.75 -8.14
N ALA A 141 10.00 14.48 -9.25
CA ALA A 141 9.29 15.75 -9.44
C ALA A 141 7.76 15.54 -9.44
N LEU A 142 7.27 14.51 -10.14
CA LEU A 142 5.85 14.13 -10.15
C LEU A 142 5.33 13.86 -8.74
N VAL A 143 6.06 13.08 -7.95
CA VAL A 143 5.66 12.75 -6.57
C VAL A 143 5.60 14.00 -5.71
N ARG A 144 6.58 14.88 -5.80
CA ARG A 144 6.61 16.14 -5.02
C ARG A 144 5.49 17.09 -5.42
N GLU A 145 5.13 17.16 -6.70
CA GLU A 145 4.01 17.97 -7.19
C GLU A 145 2.66 17.47 -6.63
N VAL A 146 2.47 16.15 -6.57
CA VAL A 146 1.24 15.54 -6.04
C VAL A 146 1.10 15.73 -4.53
N GLU A 147 2.21 15.79 -3.80
CA GLU A 147 2.22 15.91 -2.33
C GLU A 147 2.30 17.38 -1.84
N ALA A 148 2.49 18.32 -2.74
CA ALA A 148 2.44 19.75 -2.44
C ALA A 148 1.01 20.25 -2.23
#